data_6952f20fa83fec56defdcc03798df5b4
#
_entry.id   6952f20fa83fec56defdcc03798df5b4
#
_cell.length_a   1.000
_cell.length_b   1.000
_cell.length_c   1.000
_cell.angle_alpha   90.00
_cell.angle_beta   90.00
_cell.angle_gamma   90.00
#
_symmetry.space_group_name_H-M   'P 1'
#
loop_
_entity.id
_entity.type
_entity.pdbx_description
1 polymer ?
#
loop_
_entity_poly.entity_id
_entity_poly.type
_entity_poly.pdbx_seq_one_letter_code
_entity_poly.pdbx_strand_id
1 'polypeptide(L)' 'MVKFYVTQLRLHQFDGAFTIEDVPAKWRARVQAALDKEADGNG' A
#
# COMPACT_ATOMS: atom_id res chain seq x y z
N MET A 1 -7.75 3.66 7.54
CA MET A 1 -6.53 2.94 7.86
C MET A 1 -5.81 2.42 6.64
N VAL A 2 -6.51 1.62 5.85
CA VAL A 2 -5.87 1.07 4.65
C VAL A 2 -5.43 2.17 3.70
N LYS A 3 -6.25 3.17 3.52
CA LYS A 3 -5.88 4.27 2.64
C LYS A 3 -4.61 4.98 3.07
N PHE A 4 -4.42 5.10 4.37
CA PHE A 4 -3.22 5.73 4.89
C PHE A 4 -1.98 4.93 4.47
N TYR A 5 -2.05 3.62 4.62
CA TYR A 5 -0.93 2.77 4.25
C TYR A 5 -0.67 2.80 2.75
N VAL A 6 -1.74 2.78 1.97
CA VAL A 6 -1.60 2.84 0.52
C VAL A 6 -0.94 4.16 0.11
N THR A 7 -1.38 5.24 0.71
CA THR A 7 -0.81 6.55 0.42
C THR A 7 0.68 6.59 0.76
N GLN A 8 1.04 6.04 1.93
CA GLN A 8 2.45 6.02 2.33
C GLN A 8 3.29 5.18 1.40
N LEU A 9 2.76 4.02 1.00
CA LEU A 9 3.50 3.16 0.09
C LEU A 9 3.74 3.84 -1.24
N ARG A 10 2.76 4.53 -1.76
CA ARG A 10 2.91 5.21 -3.04
C ARG A 10 3.84 6.40 -2.92
N LEU A 11 3.73 7.13 -1.83
CA LEU A 11 4.56 8.30 -1.62
C LEU A 11 6.04 7.92 -1.53
N HIS A 12 6.32 6.80 -0.92
CA HIS A 12 7.71 6.38 -0.67
C HIS A 12 8.16 5.23 -1.56
N GLN A 13 7.45 5.00 -2.67
CA GLN A 13 7.78 3.86 -3.51
C GLN A 13 9.16 3.96 -4.13
N PHE A 14 9.66 5.15 -4.33
CA PHE A 14 10.95 5.33 -4.96
C PHE A 14 12.09 5.45 -3.97
N ASP A 15 11.84 5.97 -2.78
CA ASP A 15 12.91 6.14 -1.81
C ASP A 15 12.99 4.98 -0.81
N GLY A 16 11.98 4.12 -0.81
CA GLY A 16 11.99 2.94 0.05
C GLY A 16 11.82 3.22 1.53
N ALA A 17 11.41 4.44 1.88
CA ALA A 17 11.25 4.80 3.27
C ALA A 17 10.10 4.06 3.95
N PHE A 18 9.12 3.63 3.16
CA PHE A 18 8.00 2.88 3.68
C PHE A 18 7.65 1.78 2.69
N THR A 19 7.63 0.54 3.16
CA THR A 19 7.38 -0.61 2.30
C THR A 19 6.24 -1.45 2.86
N ILE A 20 5.81 -2.42 2.07
CA ILE A 20 4.72 -3.31 2.49
C ILE A 20 5.06 -4.03 3.78
N GLU A 21 6.33 -4.27 4.01
CA GLU A 21 6.76 -4.95 5.22
C GLU A 21 6.64 -4.08 6.46
N ASP A 22 6.54 -2.79 6.27
CA ASP A 22 6.31 -1.87 7.38
C ASP A 22 4.85 -1.86 7.80
N VAL A 23 3.98 -2.42 6.98
CA VAL A 23 2.56 -2.50 7.29
C VAL A 23 2.33 -3.68 8.23
N PRO A 24 1.58 -3.48 9.34
CA PRO A 24 1.28 -4.60 10.23
C PRO A 24 0.67 -5.77 9.48
N ALA A 25 1.03 -6.97 9.88
CA ALA A 25 0.60 -8.17 9.17
C ALA A 25 -0.92 -8.24 9.02
N LYS A 26 -1.64 -7.79 10.01
CA LYS A 26 -3.10 -7.88 9.97
C LYS A 26 -3.71 -6.97 8.92
N TRP A 27 -2.99 -5.95 8.50
CA TRP A 27 -3.47 -5.03 7.46
C TRP A 27 -2.85 -5.29 6.11
N ARG A 28 -1.79 -6.08 6.09
CA ARG A 28 -0.99 -6.28 4.87
C ARG A 28 -1.83 -6.81 3.72
N ALA A 29 -2.65 -7.81 3.99
CA ALA A 29 -3.48 -8.39 2.94
C ALA A 29 -4.46 -7.38 2.37
N ARG A 30 -5.02 -6.54 3.24
CA ARG A 30 -5.96 -5.53 2.81
C ARG A 30 -5.28 -4.44 2.01
N VAL A 31 -4.09 -4.05 2.44
CA VAL A 31 -3.32 -3.05 1.72
C VAL A 31 -2.93 -3.58 0.36
N GLN A 32 -2.51 -4.84 0.31
CA GLN A 32 -2.14 -5.46 -0.94
C GLN A 32 -3.33 -5.51 -1.90
N ALA A 33 -4.50 -5.85 -1.39
CA ALA A 33 -5.71 -5.88 -2.22
C ALA A 33 -6.06 -4.50 -2.74
N ALA A 34 -5.88 -3.49 -1.90
CA ALA A 34 -6.15 -2.12 -2.31
C ALA A 34 -5.18 -1.67 -3.40
N LEU A 35 -3.92 -2.06 -3.27
CA LEU A 35 -2.93 -1.73 -4.27
C LEU A 35 -3.24 -2.41 -5.60
N ASP A 36 -3.63 -3.67 -5.54
CA ASP A 36 -4.01 -4.42 -6.73
C ASP A 36 -5.19 -3.76 -7.42
N LYS A 37 -6.14 -3.32 -6.64
CA LYS A 37 -7.33 -2.69 -7.20
C LYS A 37 -6.97 -1.40 -7.90
N GLU A 38 -6.09 -0.62 -7.33
CA GLU A 38 -5.68 0.63 -7.95
C GLU A 38 -4.82 0.41 -9.18
N ALA A 39 -3.96 -0.58 -9.11
CA ALA A 39 -3.12 -0.91 -10.24
C ALA A 39 -3.95 -1.42 -11.40
N ASP A 40 -5.07 -2.05 -11.09
CA ASP A 40 -5.97 -2.57 -12.10
C ASP A 40 -6.76 -1.46 -12.77
N GLY A 41 -6.57 -0.33 -12.35
CA GLY A 41 -7.16 0.71 -12.97
C GLY A 41 -8.29 1.25 -12.51
N ASN A 42 -8.40 1.23 -12.43
CA ASN A 42 -9.23 1.80 -12.38
C ASN A 42 -9.28 2.78 -12.74
N GLY A 43 -8.99 2.61 -12.93
CA GLY A 43 -9.03 3.59 -13.62
C GLY A 43 -9.47 4.26 -13.43
#